data_f862878b0c63dfde949051f417991d4a
#
_entry.id   f862878b0c63dfde949051f417991d4a
#
_cell.length_a   1.000
_cell.length_b   1.000
_cell.length_c   1.000
_cell.angle_alpha   90.00
_cell.angle_beta   90.00
_cell.angle_gamma   90.00
#
_symmetry.space_group_name_H-M   'P 1'
#
loop_
_entity.id
_entity.type
_entity.pdbx_description
1 polymer ?
#
loop_
_entity_poly.entity_id
_entity_poly.type
_entity_poly.pdbx_seq_one_letter_code
_entity_poly.pdbx_strand_id
1 'polypeptide(L)'
;MADYIMALDQGTTSSRAIIFDKEGRICSVKQKEFTQHFPNNGWVEHDPMEIWATQMSVMMEARETMGIRTEDIAAIGITNQRETTIVWDRKTGNPVYHAIVWQCRRTADRIEQLKAEGYDKVIREKTGLIVDPYFSATKIEWILDNVPGARERAEAGELMFGTVDTWLIYKLTGGRVHATDYTNASRTMLFNIHTLEWDKELLAKFNIPESMLPAVRNSSEIYGYTDREIFGGEVPIAGVAGDQQAALFGQCCFEAGDVKNTYGTGCFLLMNTGDKAVDSQQGLLTTIAIGLDGKVSYALEGSVFVAGAAIKWLRDEMKLIDSAADTERIALSVSDSNGVYVVPAFTGLGAPYWDAYARGAVFGLTRGTNKAHFVRATVESLAYETSDVLAAMEMDAGLSITSLRVDGGASANNFLMQFQADIENAEIVRPVITETTALGAAYLAGLAVGYYDSLDEIKGYWKADRRFEPGITEDKRETLLAGWKDAVERTRVTR
;
A
#
# COMPACT_ATOMS: atom_id res chain seq x y z
N MET A 1 -24.20 14.94 18.78
CA MET A 1 -22.97 15.01 17.95
C MET A 1 -22.92 13.69 17.19
N ALA A 2 -22.36 13.67 16.02
CA ALA A 2 -22.19 12.40 15.29
C ALA A 2 -21.20 11.52 16.06
N ASP A 3 -21.51 10.22 16.17
CA ASP A 3 -20.79 9.30 17.07
C ASP A 3 -19.79 8.39 16.35
N TYR A 4 -19.79 8.41 15.00
CA TYR A 4 -19.05 7.46 14.20
C TYR A 4 -18.31 8.11 13.03
N ILE A 5 -17.23 7.43 12.58
CA ILE A 5 -16.58 7.72 11.31
C ILE A 5 -16.65 6.49 10.42
N MET A 6 -16.96 6.70 9.15
CA MET A 6 -16.94 5.65 8.13
C MET A 6 -15.65 5.73 7.33
N ALA A 7 -14.93 4.64 7.23
CA ALA A 7 -13.78 4.48 6.33
C ALA A 7 -14.16 3.61 5.14
N LEU A 8 -13.79 4.07 3.95
CA LEU A 8 -13.86 3.31 2.70
C LEU A 8 -12.46 2.82 2.36
N ASP A 9 -12.31 1.52 2.29
CA ASP A 9 -11.05 0.88 1.94
C ASP A 9 -11.23 0.14 0.60
N GLN A 10 -10.80 0.80 -0.47
CA GLN A 10 -10.88 0.26 -1.82
C GLN A 10 -9.60 -0.50 -2.16
N GLY A 11 -9.56 -1.76 -1.79
CA GLY A 11 -8.44 -2.65 -2.08
C GLY A 11 -8.37 -3.10 -3.54
N THR A 12 -7.36 -3.91 -3.86
CA THR A 12 -7.17 -4.44 -5.23
C THR A 12 -8.24 -5.45 -5.62
N THR A 13 -8.76 -6.23 -4.68
CA THR A 13 -9.68 -7.34 -4.98
C THR A 13 -11.08 -7.15 -4.38
N SER A 14 -11.24 -6.17 -3.50
CA SER A 14 -12.51 -5.96 -2.80
C SER A 14 -12.69 -4.53 -2.35
N SER A 15 -13.95 -4.11 -2.25
CA SER A 15 -14.38 -2.86 -1.63
C SER A 15 -14.81 -3.15 -0.20
N ARG A 16 -14.41 -2.30 0.74
CA ARG A 16 -14.76 -2.41 2.16
C ARG A 16 -15.31 -1.10 2.69
N ALA A 17 -16.23 -1.20 3.64
CA ALA A 17 -16.65 -0.09 4.47
C ALA A 17 -16.58 -0.52 5.93
N ILE A 18 -15.90 0.28 6.74
CA ILE A 18 -15.71 0.04 8.17
C ILE A 18 -16.22 1.27 8.93
N ILE A 19 -17.03 1.05 9.94
CA ILE A 19 -17.52 2.10 10.83
C ILE A 19 -16.78 1.99 12.16
N PHE A 20 -16.17 3.08 12.58
CA PHE A 20 -15.44 3.19 13.82
C PHE A 20 -16.13 4.14 14.79
N ASP A 21 -16.03 3.84 16.09
CA ASP A 21 -16.33 4.82 17.15
C ASP A 21 -15.14 5.74 17.45
N LYS A 22 -15.30 6.62 18.44
CA LYS A 22 -14.27 7.61 18.79
C LYS A 22 -12.97 6.98 19.28
N GLU A 23 -13.02 5.83 19.93
CA GLU A 23 -11.86 5.09 20.40
C GLU A 23 -11.20 4.23 19.30
N GLY A 24 -11.68 4.30 18.07
CA GLY A 24 -11.20 3.55 16.94
C GLY A 24 -11.65 2.08 16.92
N ARG A 25 -12.61 1.69 17.79
CA ARG A 25 -13.15 0.32 17.78
C ARG A 25 -14.04 0.11 16.58
N ILE A 26 -13.93 -1.07 15.99
CA ILE A 26 -14.72 -1.46 14.84
C ILE A 26 -16.16 -1.78 15.29
N CYS A 27 -17.11 -1.02 14.75
CA CYS A 27 -18.55 -1.19 15.02
C CYS A 27 -19.25 -1.97 13.92
N SER A 28 -18.80 -1.82 12.66
CA SER A 28 -19.33 -2.58 11.52
C SER A 28 -18.27 -2.75 10.46
N VAL A 29 -18.24 -3.92 9.81
CA VAL A 29 -17.40 -4.21 8.63
C VAL A 29 -18.27 -4.84 7.57
N LYS A 30 -18.20 -4.30 6.35
CA LYS A 30 -18.76 -4.93 5.15
C LYS A 30 -17.73 -4.96 4.06
N GLN A 31 -17.69 -6.08 3.35
CA GLN A 31 -16.74 -6.31 2.28
C GLN A 31 -17.42 -7.00 1.12
N LYS A 32 -17.04 -6.64 -0.11
CA LYS A 32 -17.52 -7.25 -1.34
C LYS A 32 -16.39 -7.31 -2.36
N GLU A 33 -16.17 -8.50 -2.89
CA GLU A 33 -15.23 -8.69 -4.00
C GLU A 33 -15.81 -8.15 -5.30
N PHE A 34 -14.94 -7.79 -6.24
CA PHE A 34 -15.29 -7.39 -7.60
C PHE A 34 -14.41 -8.10 -8.63
N THR A 35 -14.85 -8.10 -9.88
CA THR A 35 -14.24 -8.87 -10.96
C THR A 35 -12.85 -8.34 -11.32
N GLN A 36 -11.90 -9.26 -11.42
CA GLN A 36 -10.55 -9.00 -11.93
C GLN A 36 -10.52 -9.40 -13.42
N HIS A 37 -10.10 -8.50 -14.31
CA HIS A 37 -10.03 -8.76 -15.74
C HIS A 37 -8.58 -8.92 -16.20
N PHE A 38 -8.30 -9.98 -16.94
CA PHE A 38 -6.96 -10.32 -17.46
C PHE A 38 -7.02 -10.48 -19.01
N PRO A 39 -7.24 -9.39 -19.76
CA PRO A 39 -7.52 -9.48 -21.20
C PRO A 39 -6.33 -9.99 -22.03
N ASN A 40 -5.10 -9.79 -21.55
CA ASN A 40 -3.88 -10.29 -22.18
C ASN A 40 -2.86 -10.73 -21.11
N ASN A 41 -1.81 -11.42 -21.51
CA ASN A 41 -0.74 -11.82 -20.60
C ASN A 41 -0.09 -10.58 -19.93
N GLY A 42 -0.07 -10.57 -18.60
CA GLY A 42 0.47 -9.45 -17.80
C GLY A 42 -0.42 -8.20 -17.75
N TRP A 43 -1.62 -8.23 -18.34
CA TRP A 43 -2.59 -7.15 -18.25
C TRP A 43 -3.57 -7.40 -17.11
N VAL A 44 -3.84 -6.33 -16.33
CA VAL A 44 -4.79 -6.37 -15.22
C VAL A 44 -5.67 -5.14 -15.29
N GLU A 45 -6.97 -5.35 -15.27
CA GLU A 45 -7.98 -4.29 -15.37
C GLU A 45 -9.11 -4.50 -14.37
N HIS A 46 -9.73 -3.39 -13.96
CA HIS A 46 -10.98 -3.37 -13.20
C HIS A 46 -12.04 -2.55 -13.94
N ASP A 47 -13.31 -2.91 -13.78
CA ASP A 47 -14.41 -2.03 -14.21
C ASP A 47 -14.61 -0.93 -13.16
N PRO A 48 -14.41 0.36 -13.49
CA PRO A 48 -14.62 1.45 -12.54
C PRO A 48 -16.06 1.55 -12.04
N MET A 49 -17.03 1.11 -12.82
CA MET A 49 -18.42 1.11 -12.42
C MET A 49 -18.74 -0.02 -11.42
N GLU A 50 -18.07 -1.17 -11.53
CA GLU A 50 -18.16 -2.25 -10.55
C GLU A 50 -17.50 -1.86 -9.22
N ILE A 51 -16.32 -1.18 -9.27
CA ILE A 51 -15.69 -0.58 -8.08
C ILE A 51 -16.70 0.35 -7.39
N TRP A 52 -17.32 1.26 -8.13
CA TRP A 52 -18.32 2.18 -7.57
C TRP A 52 -19.52 1.46 -6.97
N ALA A 53 -20.10 0.51 -7.71
CA ALA A 53 -21.29 -0.23 -7.27
C ALA A 53 -21.03 -1.07 -6.01
N THR A 54 -19.89 -1.74 -5.95
CA THR A 54 -19.51 -2.55 -4.77
C THR A 54 -19.20 -1.66 -3.57
N GLN A 55 -18.51 -0.52 -3.76
CA GLN A 55 -18.23 0.42 -2.68
C GLN A 55 -19.53 1.02 -2.11
N MET A 56 -20.47 1.42 -2.96
CA MET A 56 -21.80 1.89 -2.53
C MET A 56 -22.56 0.82 -1.75
N SER A 57 -22.55 -0.42 -2.25
CA SER A 57 -23.23 -1.54 -1.57
C SER A 57 -22.71 -1.72 -0.14
N VAL A 58 -21.38 -1.80 0.05
CA VAL A 58 -20.80 -2.02 1.39
C VAL A 58 -20.98 -0.82 2.32
N MET A 59 -21.00 0.42 1.80
CA MET A 59 -21.29 1.62 2.58
C MET A 59 -22.73 1.58 3.16
N MET A 60 -23.71 1.29 2.31
CA MET A 60 -25.11 1.22 2.71
C MET A 60 -25.34 0.07 3.69
N GLU A 61 -24.80 -1.11 3.39
CA GLU A 61 -24.90 -2.29 4.25
C GLU A 61 -24.27 -2.09 5.63
N ALA A 62 -23.09 -1.39 5.70
CA ALA A 62 -22.41 -1.10 6.96
C ALA A 62 -23.28 -0.22 7.86
N ARG A 63 -23.88 0.84 7.30
CA ARG A 63 -24.79 1.74 8.00
C ARG A 63 -26.08 1.05 8.45
N GLU A 64 -26.73 0.33 7.54
CA GLU A 64 -28.00 -0.36 7.81
C GLU A 64 -27.85 -1.45 8.88
N THR A 65 -26.72 -2.18 8.87
CA THR A 65 -26.45 -3.22 9.89
C THR A 65 -26.41 -2.64 11.31
N MET A 66 -25.94 -1.41 11.45
CA MET A 66 -25.91 -0.71 12.73
C MET A 66 -27.24 0.00 13.06
N GLY A 67 -28.15 0.14 12.09
CA GLY A 67 -29.40 0.90 12.25
C GLY A 67 -29.16 2.39 12.52
N ILE A 68 -28.02 2.94 12.11
CA ILE A 68 -27.67 4.35 12.29
C ILE A 68 -28.12 5.20 11.10
N ARG A 69 -28.36 6.48 11.37
CA ARG A 69 -28.72 7.46 10.35
C ARG A 69 -27.48 8.08 9.75
N THR A 70 -27.64 8.76 8.63
CA THR A 70 -26.56 9.50 7.96
C THR A 70 -25.95 10.57 8.87
N GLU A 71 -26.76 11.24 9.68
CA GLU A 71 -26.35 12.30 10.61
C GLU A 71 -25.52 11.77 11.79
N ASP A 72 -25.52 10.47 12.04
CA ASP A 72 -24.73 9.85 13.10
C ASP A 72 -23.27 9.59 12.64
N ILE A 73 -22.97 9.81 11.33
CA ILE A 73 -21.64 9.70 10.73
C ILE A 73 -21.01 11.10 10.65
N ALA A 74 -19.94 11.33 11.40
CA ALA A 74 -19.22 12.61 11.45
C ALA A 74 -18.50 12.95 10.16
N ALA A 75 -17.86 11.93 9.54
CA ALA A 75 -17.12 12.09 8.30
C ALA A 75 -16.90 10.73 7.61
N ILE A 76 -16.51 10.80 6.35
CA ILE A 76 -16.02 9.68 5.54
C ILE A 76 -14.54 9.87 5.26
N GLY A 77 -13.74 8.83 5.56
CA GLY A 77 -12.36 8.70 5.12
C GLY A 77 -12.26 7.72 3.96
N ILE A 78 -11.36 7.98 3.01
CA ILE A 78 -11.11 7.13 1.84
C ILE A 78 -9.66 6.70 1.84
N THR A 79 -9.44 5.39 1.71
CA THR A 79 -8.14 4.81 1.40
C THR A 79 -8.29 3.85 0.24
N ASN A 80 -7.23 3.67 -0.55
CA ASN A 80 -7.35 2.96 -1.82
C ASN A 80 -6.05 2.29 -2.24
N GLN A 81 -6.19 1.22 -3.05
CA GLN A 81 -5.08 0.76 -3.90
C GLN A 81 -4.54 1.94 -4.70
N ARG A 82 -3.23 2.16 -4.63
CA ARG A 82 -2.59 3.30 -5.28
C ARG A 82 -2.37 3.04 -6.78
N GLU A 83 -1.97 4.05 -7.54
CA GLU A 83 -1.51 4.04 -8.94
C GLU A 83 -2.55 3.56 -9.98
N THR A 84 -3.55 2.81 -9.58
CA THR A 84 -4.61 2.34 -10.49
C THR A 84 -5.27 3.53 -11.17
N THR A 85 -5.28 3.50 -12.51
CA THR A 85 -5.53 4.66 -13.37
C THR A 85 -6.91 4.58 -13.98
N ILE A 86 -7.74 5.62 -13.79
CA ILE A 86 -9.07 5.74 -14.35
C ILE A 86 -9.14 7.04 -15.18
N VAL A 87 -9.69 6.96 -16.40
CA VAL A 87 -9.98 8.11 -17.25
C VAL A 87 -11.46 8.09 -17.60
N TRP A 88 -12.14 9.22 -17.42
CA TRP A 88 -13.57 9.32 -17.68
C TRP A 88 -13.95 10.64 -18.34
N ASP A 89 -15.12 10.63 -18.97
CA ASP A 89 -15.73 11.79 -19.60
C ASP A 89 -16.22 12.79 -18.55
N ARG A 90 -15.76 14.03 -18.64
CA ARG A 90 -16.06 15.11 -17.70
C ARG A 90 -17.55 15.41 -17.57
N LYS A 91 -18.27 15.31 -18.68
CA LYS A 91 -19.68 15.69 -18.78
C LYS A 91 -20.62 14.58 -18.28
N THR A 92 -20.31 13.35 -18.67
CA THR A 92 -21.17 12.19 -18.37
C THR A 92 -20.77 11.43 -17.13
N GLY A 93 -19.49 11.55 -16.70
CA GLY A 93 -18.93 10.75 -15.62
C GLY A 93 -18.74 9.28 -15.99
N ASN A 94 -18.77 8.93 -17.28
CA ASN A 94 -18.59 7.56 -17.75
C ASN A 94 -17.11 7.28 -18.03
N PRO A 95 -16.56 6.15 -17.56
CA PRO A 95 -15.20 5.75 -17.91
C PRO A 95 -15.06 5.57 -19.43
N VAL A 96 -13.92 5.97 -19.99
CA VAL A 96 -13.61 5.76 -21.41
C VAL A 96 -12.94 4.42 -21.67
N TYR A 97 -12.41 3.82 -20.62
CA TYR A 97 -11.77 2.51 -20.62
C TYR A 97 -11.84 1.88 -19.23
N HIS A 98 -11.55 0.59 -19.09
CA HIS A 98 -11.37 -0.04 -17.78
C HIS A 98 -10.23 0.64 -17.00
N ALA A 99 -10.30 0.61 -15.68
CA ALA A 99 -9.20 1.03 -14.84
C ALA A 99 -7.98 0.12 -15.06
N ILE A 100 -6.83 0.72 -15.40
CA ILE A 100 -5.58 -0.03 -15.55
C ILE A 100 -4.93 -0.14 -14.17
N VAL A 101 -4.86 -1.38 -13.66
CA VAL A 101 -4.44 -1.68 -12.29
C VAL A 101 -2.92 -1.50 -12.13
N TRP A 102 -2.48 -1.15 -10.93
CA TRP A 102 -1.07 -0.99 -10.57
C TRP A 102 -0.20 -2.21 -10.94
N GLN A 103 -0.76 -3.42 -10.93
CA GLN A 103 -0.08 -4.67 -11.28
C GLN A 103 0.13 -4.86 -12.80
N CYS A 104 -0.56 -4.07 -13.63
CA CYS A 104 -0.57 -4.23 -15.07
C CYS A 104 0.78 -3.90 -15.71
N ARG A 105 1.30 -4.83 -16.54
CA ARG A 105 2.61 -4.69 -17.17
C ARG A 105 2.56 -4.23 -18.64
N ARG A 106 1.39 -3.81 -19.16
CA ARG A 106 1.20 -3.44 -20.58
C ARG A 106 2.11 -2.32 -21.09
N THR A 107 2.59 -1.48 -20.19
CA THR A 107 3.44 -0.34 -20.55
C THR A 107 4.95 -0.64 -20.34
N ALA A 108 5.34 -1.91 -20.17
CA ALA A 108 6.73 -2.28 -19.93
C ALA A 108 7.68 -1.81 -21.05
N ASP A 109 7.28 -1.92 -22.32
CA ASP A 109 8.10 -1.48 -23.45
C ASP A 109 8.34 0.05 -23.41
N ARG A 110 7.35 0.82 -22.98
CA ARG A 110 7.48 2.27 -22.79
C ARG A 110 8.46 2.62 -21.67
N ILE A 111 8.48 1.82 -20.62
CA ILE A 111 9.43 1.96 -19.52
C ILE A 111 10.87 1.73 -20.02
N GLU A 112 11.12 0.70 -20.82
CA GLU A 112 12.45 0.45 -21.38
C GLU A 112 12.91 1.59 -22.32
N GLN A 113 12.00 2.20 -23.08
CA GLN A 113 12.29 3.38 -23.87
C GLN A 113 12.71 4.57 -22.99
N LEU A 114 11.98 4.86 -21.90
CA LEU A 114 12.30 5.95 -20.97
C LEU A 114 13.69 5.75 -20.32
N LYS A 115 14.02 4.52 -19.95
CA LYS A 115 15.35 4.19 -19.44
C LYS A 115 16.44 4.38 -20.48
N ALA A 116 16.22 3.93 -21.73
CA ALA A 116 17.16 4.11 -22.84
C ALA A 116 17.41 5.59 -23.18
N GLU A 117 16.42 6.46 -22.97
CA GLU A 117 16.50 7.90 -23.11
C GLU A 117 17.17 8.59 -21.91
N GLY A 118 17.50 7.84 -20.82
CA GLY A 118 18.10 8.38 -19.59
C GLY A 118 17.11 9.19 -18.75
N TYR A 119 15.80 9.02 -18.98
CA TYR A 119 14.77 9.80 -18.31
C TYR A 119 14.44 9.27 -16.91
N ASP A 120 14.97 8.11 -16.56
CA ASP A 120 14.91 7.49 -15.24
C ASP A 120 15.43 8.41 -14.13
N LYS A 121 16.53 9.14 -14.40
CA LYS A 121 17.12 10.11 -13.46
C LYS A 121 16.20 11.30 -13.22
N VAL A 122 15.63 11.87 -14.28
CA VAL A 122 14.72 13.02 -14.19
C VAL A 122 13.48 12.66 -13.38
N ILE A 123 12.89 11.47 -13.64
CA ILE A 123 11.72 10.98 -12.90
C ILE A 123 12.09 10.79 -11.43
N ARG A 124 13.21 10.13 -11.15
CA ARG A 124 13.66 9.89 -9.78
C ARG A 124 13.89 11.18 -8.99
N GLU A 125 14.61 12.14 -9.57
CA GLU A 125 14.90 13.43 -8.94
C GLU A 125 13.63 14.21 -8.59
N LYS A 126 12.61 14.17 -9.46
CA LYS A 126 11.38 14.95 -9.26
C LYS A 126 10.32 14.24 -8.41
N THR A 127 10.24 12.92 -8.54
CA THR A 127 9.11 12.14 -7.98
C THR A 127 9.51 11.20 -6.84
N GLY A 128 10.80 10.93 -6.68
CA GLY A 128 11.30 9.90 -5.74
C GLY A 128 11.05 8.46 -6.20
N LEU A 129 10.45 8.26 -7.37
CA LEU A 129 10.06 6.96 -7.89
C LEU A 129 11.09 6.41 -8.88
N ILE A 130 11.12 5.09 -9.01
CA ILE A 130 11.78 4.42 -10.13
C ILE A 130 10.88 4.44 -11.36
N VAL A 131 11.46 4.25 -12.54
CA VAL A 131 10.68 4.11 -13.78
C VAL A 131 10.19 2.66 -13.90
N ASP A 132 8.91 2.46 -13.66
CA ASP A 132 8.25 1.14 -13.69
C ASP A 132 6.78 1.26 -14.15
N PRO A 133 6.22 0.25 -14.85
CA PRO A 133 4.80 0.20 -15.21
C PRO A 133 3.84 0.28 -14.02
N TYR A 134 4.34 0.13 -12.81
CA TYR A 134 3.60 0.24 -11.56
C TYR A 134 2.82 1.57 -11.46
N PHE A 135 3.47 2.69 -11.81
CA PHE A 135 2.96 4.03 -11.62
C PHE A 135 2.01 4.50 -12.73
N SER A 136 1.26 5.61 -12.48
CA SER A 136 0.11 5.97 -13.32
C SER A 136 0.45 6.57 -14.68
N ALA A 137 1.55 7.32 -14.83
CA ALA A 137 1.82 8.15 -16.02
C ALA A 137 1.74 7.38 -17.34
N THR A 138 2.43 6.25 -17.46
CA THR A 138 2.43 5.44 -18.68
C THR A 138 1.08 4.78 -18.97
N LYS A 139 0.26 4.56 -17.95
CA LYS A 139 -1.10 4.03 -18.11
C LYS A 139 -2.04 5.10 -18.68
N ILE A 140 -1.90 6.34 -18.23
CA ILE A 140 -2.65 7.48 -18.80
C ILE A 140 -2.25 7.66 -20.25
N GLU A 141 -0.94 7.76 -20.57
CA GLU A 141 -0.40 7.85 -21.92
C GLU A 141 -0.98 6.73 -22.80
N TRP A 142 -0.96 5.48 -22.31
CA TRP A 142 -1.51 4.34 -23.04
C TRP A 142 -3.00 4.47 -23.34
N ILE A 143 -3.83 4.91 -22.39
CA ILE A 143 -5.27 5.12 -22.63
C ILE A 143 -5.48 6.18 -23.72
N LEU A 144 -4.78 7.30 -23.63
CA LEU A 144 -4.91 8.38 -24.60
C LEU A 144 -4.51 7.97 -26.01
N ASP A 145 -3.51 7.09 -26.15
CA ASP A 145 -2.98 6.66 -27.45
C ASP A 145 -3.73 5.45 -28.04
N ASN A 146 -4.39 4.63 -27.22
CA ASN A 146 -4.99 3.38 -27.67
C ASN A 146 -6.53 3.38 -27.66
N VAL A 147 -7.17 4.29 -26.93
CA VAL A 147 -8.64 4.41 -26.94
C VAL A 147 -9.03 5.41 -28.04
N PRO A 148 -9.86 5.01 -29.04
CA PRO A 148 -10.22 5.88 -30.15
C PRO A 148 -10.81 7.22 -29.70
N GLY A 149 -10.23 8.33 -30.18
CA GLY A 149 -10.67 9.69 -29.87
C GLY A 149 -10.33 10.20 -28.48
N ALA A 150 -9.64 9.41 -27.64
CA ALA A 150 -9.32 9.83 -26.27
C ALA A 150 -8.30 10.97 -26.26
N ARG A 151 -7.30 10.92 -27.12
CA ARG A 151 -6.26 11.96 -27.22
C ARG A 151 -6.87 13.32 -27.54
N GLU A 152 -7.65 13.42 -28.62
CA GLU A 152 -8.30 14.63 -29.05
C GLU A 152 -9.27 15.21 -28.02
N ARG A 153 -10.01 14.31 -27.33
CA ARG A 153 -10.93 14.69 -26.28
C ARG A 153 -10.21 15.20 -25.02
N ALA A 154 -9.06 14.61 -24.69
CA ALA A 154 -8.22 15.07 -23.59
C ALA A 154 -7.66 16.46 -23.86
N GLU A 155 -7.14 16.71 -25.06
CA GLU A 155 -6.66 18.03 -25.54
C GLU A 155 -7.76 19.08 -25.54
N ALA A 156 -9.00 18.67 -25.87
CA ALA A 156 -10.19 19.52 -25.79
C ALA A 156 -10.68 19.78 -24.34
N GLY A 157 -10.05 19.17 -23.32
CA GLY A 157 -10.43 19.30 -21.91
C GLY A 157 -11.72 18.55 -21.53
N GLU A 158 -12.13 17.56 -22.32
CA GLU A 158 -13.35 16.78 -22.11
C GLU A 158 -13.15 15.57 -21.18
N LEU A 159 -11.90 15.18 -20.91
CA LEU A 159 -11.58 14.03 -20.09
C LEU A 159 -11.00 14.46 -18.74
N MET A 160 -11.23 13.59 -17.75
CA MET A 160 -10.65 13.66 -16.42
C MET A 160 -9.83 12.39 -16.15
N PHE A 161 -8.76 12.54 -15.39
CA PHE A 161 -7.98 11.45 -14.83
C PHE A 161 -8.13 11.44 -13.32
N GLY A 162 -8.05 10.27 -12.72
CA GLY A 162 -7.86 10.07 -11.28
C GLY A 162 -7.35 8.68 -10.94
N THR A 163 -6.77 8.59 -9.77
CA THR A 163 -6.62 7.35 -9.04
C THR A 163 -7.96 6.98 -8.39
N VAL A 164 -8.03 5.83 -7.73
CA VAL A 164 -9.31 5.31 -7.22
C VAL A 164 -9.97 6.24 -6.20
N ASP A 165 -9.20 6.92 -5.35
CA ASP A 165 -9.69 7.96 -4.43
C ASP A 165 -10.42 9.09 -5.17
N THR A 166 -9.80 9.63 -6.21
CA THR A 166 -10.40 10.69 -7.03
C THR A 166 -11.70 10.24 -7.67
N TRP A 167 -11.75 9.01 -8.17
CA TRP A 167 -12.96 8.41 -8.73
C TRP A 167 -14.07 8.32 -7.68
N LEU A 168 -13.77 7.82 -6.49
CA LEU A 168 -14.74 7.71 -5.40
C LEU A 168 -15.24 9.08 -4.92
N ILE A 169 -14.35 10.06 -4.75
CA ILE A 169 -14.72 11.44 -4.40
C ILE A 169 -15.65 12.03 -5.47
N TYR A 170 -15.28 11.90 -6.74
CA TYR A 170 -16.11 12.38 -7.86
C TYR A 170 -17.49 11.74 -7.83
N LYS A 171 -17.58 10.43 -7.68
CA LYS A 171 -18.87 9.71 -7.66
C LYS A 171 -19.68 10.06 -6.42
N LEU A 172 -19.09 10.06 -5.23
CA LEU A 172 -19.79 10.37 -3.97
C LEU A 172 -20.33 11.79 -3.92
N THR A 173 -19.65 12.74 -4.56
CA THR A 173 -20.07 14.15 -4.63
C THR A 173 -21.01 14.46 -5.78
N GLY A 174 -21.49 13.45 -6.54
CA GLY A 174 -22.34 13.67 -7.70
C GLY A 174 -21.64 14.44 -8.83
N GLY A 175 -20.33 14.22 -9.01
CA GLY A 175 -19.51 14.85 -10.04
C GLY A 175 -19.03 16.28 -9.73
N ARG A 176 -19.24 16.78 -8.52
CA ARG A 176 -18.90 18.16 -8.15
C ARG A 176 -17.43 18.37 -7.78
N VAL A 177 -16.73 17.34 -7.32
CA VAL A 177 -15.35 17.44 -6.84
C VAL A 177 -14.43 16.53 -7.64
N HIS A 178 -13.36 17.10 -8.17
CA HIS A 178 -12.28 16.42 -8.86
C HIS A 178 -10.98 16.72 -8.12
N ALA A 179 -10.65 15.90 -7.14
CA ALA A 179 -9.51 16.11 -6.26
C ALA A 179 -8.88 14.78 -5.82
N THR A 180 -7.60 14.83 -5.49
CA THR A 180 -6.80 13.77 -4.89
C THR A 180 -6.00 14.33 -3.72
N ASP A 181 -5.32 13.47 -2.97
CA ASP A 181 -4.40 13.89 -1.92
C ASP A 181 -2.93 13.81 -2.36
N TYR A 182 -2.03 14.39 -1.56
CA TYR A 182 -0.59 14.36 -1.81
C TYR A 182 -0.04 12.93 -1.90
N THR A 183 -0.54 11.99 -1.09
CA THR A 183 -0.02 10.61 -1.06
C THR A 183 -0.33 9.88 -2.36
N ASN A 184 -1.55 9.99 -2.89
CA ASN A 184 -1.93 9.41 -4.18
C ASN A 184 -1.26 10.15 -5.35
N ALA A 185 -1.20 11.47 -5.34
CA ALA A 185 -0.53 12.26 -6.37
C ALA A 185 0.94 11.86 -6.51
N SER A 186 1.65 11.65 -5.41
CA SER A 186 3.06 11.25 -5.40
C SER A 186 3.34 9.89 -6.05
N ARG A 187 2.29 9.07 -6.32
CA ARG A 187 2.42 7.74 -6.95
C ARG A 187 2.18 7.74 -8.46
N THR A 188 2.03 8.91 -9.07
CA THR A 188 1.63 9.01 -10.48
C THR A 188 2.78 9.07 -11.48
N MET A 189 4.02 9.31 -11.05
CA MET A 189 5.17 9.74 -11.87
C MET A 189 4.94 11.08 -12.62
N LEU A 190 3.97 11.88 -12.18
CA LEU A 190 3.65 13.20 -12.75
C LEU A 190 3.76 14.32 -11.73
N PHE A 191 3.82 13.97 -10.45
CA PHE A 191 3.81 14.91 -9.35
C PHE A 191 5.21 15.14 -8.79
N ASN A 192 5.63 16.40 -8.73
CA ASN A 192 6.92 16.77 -8.16
C ASN A 192 6.79 16.86 -6.64
N ILE A 193 7.44 15.93 -5.93
CA ILE A 193 7.32 15.83 -4.46
C ILE A 193 8.05 16.95 -3.71
N HIS A 194 8.87 17.76 -4.38
CA HIS A 194 9.62 18.87 -3.80
C HIS A 194 8.86 20.20 -3.95
N THR A 195 8.25 20.43 -5.12
CA THR A 195 7.44 21.65 -5.37
C THR A 195 5.99 21.49 -4.98
N LEU A 196 5.53 20.24 -4.76
CA LEU A 196 4.16 19.88 -4.44
C LEU A 196 3.15 20.32 -5.51
N GLU A 197 3.55 20.16 -6.75
CA GLU A 197 2.77 20.52 -7.94
C GLU A 197 2.88 19.42 -9.02
N TRP A 198 1.90 19.38 -9.93
CA TRP A 198 2.01 18.61 -11.15
C TRP A 198 3.19 19.14 -11.99
N ASP A 199 4.13 18.26 -12.34
CA ASP A 199 5.37 18.68 -13.01
C ASP A 199 5.15 18.86 -14.53
N LYS A 200 5.30 20.09 -15.01
CA LYS A 200 5.05 20.44 -16.42
C LYS A 200 5.98 19.72 -17.40
N GLU A 201 7.22 19.44 -17.01
CA GLU A 201 8.16 18.69 -17.85
C GLU A 201 7.72 17.23 -17.97
N LEU A 202 7.30 16.60 -16.86
CA LEU A 202 6.77 15.23 -16.88
C LEU A 202 5.46 15.14 -17.66
N LEU A 203 4.54 16.11 -17.48
CA LEU A 203 3.32 16.19 -18.28
C LEU A 203 3.59 16.29 -19.77
N ALA A 204 4.55 17.14 -20.18
CA ALA A 204 4.97 17.26 -21.56
C ALA A 204 5.62 15.97 -22.09
N LYS A 205 6.44 15.29 -21.27
CA LYS A 205 7.11 14.03 -21.63
C LYS A 205 6.12 12.91 -21.95
N PHE A 206 5.06 12.78 -21.17
CA PHE A 206 4.00 11.80 -21.37
C PHE A 206 2.84 12.31 -22.23
N ASN A 207 2.95 13.56 -22.74
CA ASN A 207 1.90 14.22 -23.52
C ASN A 207 0.51 14.14 -22.85
N ILE A 208 0.47 14.49 -21.55
CA ILE A 208 -0.76 14.47 -20.73
C ILE A 208 -1.21 15.93 -20.52
N PRO A 209 -2.42 16.31 -20.98
CA PRO A 209 -2.97 17.63 -20.74
C PRO A 209 -3.21 17.90 -19.25
N GLU A 210 -2.72 19.04 -18.74
CA GLU A 210 -2.90 19.45 -17.33
C GLU A 210 -4.39 19.53 -16.94
N SER A 211 -5.27 19.87 -17.91
CA SER A 211 -6.72 19.94 -17.69
C SER A 211 -7.37 18.62 -17.24
N MET A 212 -6.70 17.50 -17.44
CA MET A 212 -7.18 16.19 -16.98
C MET A 212 -6.94 15.92 -15.50
N LEU A 213 -6.04 16.67 -14.87
CA LEU A 213 -5.52 16.31 -13.54
C LEU A 213 -6.40 16.86 -12.42
N PRO A 214 -6.55 16.10 -11.31
CA PRO A 214 -7.30 16.54 -10.14
C PRO A 214 -6.54 17.62 -9.36
N ALA A 215 -7.27 18.44 -8.61
CA ALA A 215 -6.67 19.30 -7.60
C ALA A 215 -6.04 18.45 -6.49
N VAL A 216 -4.80 18.76 -6.11
CA VAL A 216 -4.11 18.06 -5.03
C VAL A 216 -4.33 18.80 -3.71
N ARG A 217 -4.73 18.06 -2.66
CA ARG A 217 -5.10 18.59 -1.35
C ARG A 217 -4.40 17.87 -0.20
N ASN A 218 -4.55 18.41 1.00
CA ASN A 218 -4.08 17.71 2.21
C ASN A 218 -4.81 16.39 2.40
N SER A 219 -4.16 15.42 3.01
CA SER A 219 -4.76 14.13 3.32
C SER A 219 -5.87 14.23 4.37
N SER A 220 -5.81 15.23 5.24
CA SER A 220 -6.86 15.59 6.21
C SER A 220 -7.40 16.98 5.87
N GLU A 221 -8.51 17.02 5.15
CA GLU A 221 -9.18 18.24 4.67
C GLU A 221 -10.58 17.87 4.20
N ILE A 222 -11.56 18.76 4.31
CA ILE A 222 -12.91 18.54 3.75
C ILE A 222 -12.85 18.71 2.23
N TYR A 223 -12.89 17.61 1.49
CA TYR A 223 -12.91 17.58 0.03
C TYR A 223 -14.24 18.03 -0.56
N GLY A 224 -15.33 17.71 0.13
CA GLY A 224 -16.69 17.98 -0.26
C GLY A 224 -17.66 17.18 0.59
N TYR A 225 -18.90 17.13 0.15
CA TYR A 225 -19.97 16.41 0.86
C TYR A 225 -20.60 15.37 -0.07
N THR A 226 -21.04 14.26 0.51
CA THR A 226 -21.79 13.25 -0.24
C THR A 226 -23.06 13.88 -0.85
N ASP A 227 -23.43 13.39 -2.02
CA ASP A 227 -24.68 13.78 -2.65
C ASP A 227 -25.88 13.14 -1.91
N ARG A 228 -26.92 13.93 -1.64
CA ARG A 228 -28.10 13.47 -0.91
C ARG A 228 -28.85 12.34 -1.60
N GLU A 229 -28.89 12.38 -2.93
CA GLU A 229 -29.55 11.33 -3.72
C GLU A 229 -28.75 10.03 -3.73
N ILE A 230 -27.43 10.12 -3.55
CA ILE A 230 -26.52 8.97 -3.53
C ILE A 230 -26.46 8.33 -2.14
N PHE A 231 -26.26 9.12 -1.08
CA PHE A 231 -26.00 8.59 0.27
C PHE A 231 -27.14 8.80 1.28
N GLY A 232 -28.18 9.51 0.88
CA GLY A 232 -29.33 9.83 1.72
C GLY A 232 -29.08 10.97 2.72
N GLY A 233 -28.00 11.73 2.55
CA GLY A 233 -27.64 12.89 3.36
C GLY A 233 -26.30 13.47 2.95
N GLU A 234 -25.94 14.62 3.50
CA GLU A 234 -24.66 15.27 3.29
C GLU A 234 -23.69 14.92 4.43
N VAL A 235 -22.68 14.10 4.13
CA VAL A 235 -21.60 13.75 5.06
C VAL A 235 -20.29 14.27 4.45
N PRO A 236 -19.43 14.96 5.25
CA PRO A 236 -18.14 15.43 4.74
C PRO A 236 -17.23 14.26 4.38
N ILE A 237 -16.64 14.31 3.18
CA ILE A 237 -15.52 13.47 2.77
C ILE A 237 -14.26 14.23 3.17
N ALA A 238 -13.54 13.74 4.18
CA ALA A 238 -12.60 14.59 4.88
C ALA A 238 -11.23 13.96 5.16
N GLY A 239 -11.02 12.71 4.82
CA GLY A 239 -9.74 12.01 4.93
C GLY A 239 -9.47 11.23 3.66
N VAL A 240 -8.29 11.40 3.05
CA VAL A 240 -7.88 10.68 1.83
C VAL A 240 -6.42 10.32 1.92
N ALA A 241 -6.08 9.05 1.74
CA ALA A 241 -4.70 8.61 1.62
C ALA A 241 -4.60 7.28 0.87
N GLY A 242 -3.49 7.07 0.16
CA GLY A 242 -3.14 5.76 -0.38
C GLY A 242 -3.04 4.70 0.73
N ASP A 243 -3.33 3.45 0.41
CA ASP A 243 -3.47 2.36 1.39
C ASP A 243 -2.27 2.21 2.34
N GLN A 244 -1.06 2.28 1.81
CA GLN A 244 0.15 2.12 2.61
C GLN A 244 0.43 3.32 3.51
N GLN A 245 0.14 4.54 3.02
CA GLN A 245 0.25 5.76 3.79
C GLN A 245 -0.84 5.84 4.87
N ALA A 246 -2.06 5.44 4.54
CA ALA A 246 -3.14 5.34 5.52
C ALA A 246 -2.77 4.34 6.63
N ALA A 247 -2.18 3.18 6.29
CA ALA A 247 -1.70 2.22 7.29
C ALA A 247 -0.59 2.80 8.18
N LEU A 248 0.35 3.56 7.61
CA LEU A 248 1.39 4.25 8.38
C LEU A 248 0.76 5.22 9.39
N PHE A 249 -0.24 5.99 8.95
CA PHE A 249 -0.97 6.93 9.80
C PHE A 249 -1.82 6.22 10.86
N GLY A 250 -2.52 5.14 10.49
CA GLY A 250 -3.32 4.32 11.41
C GLY A 250 -2.49 3.59 12.46
N GLN A 251 -1.23 3.30 12.16
CA GLN A 251 -0.24 2.84 13.12
C GLN A 251 0.32 3.95 14.02
N CYS A 252 -0.14 5.20 13.85
CA CYS A 252 0.41 6.38 14.54
C CYS A 252 1.92 6.56 14.36
N CYS A 253 2.46 6.22 13.19
CA CYS A 253 3.84 6.44 12.81
C CYS A 253 4.05 7.89 12.37
N PHE A 254 3.99 8.83 13.31
CA PHE A 254 3.96 10.27 13.04
C PHE A 254 5.34 10.92 13.05
N GLU A 255 6.32 10.27 13.68
CA GLU A 255 7.66 10.83 13.86
C GLU A 255 8.66 10.24 12.86
N ALA A 256 9.71 11.01 12.55
CA ALA A 256 10.82 10.50 11.74
C ALA A 256 11.49 9.30 12.43
N GLY A 257 11.67 8.21 11.69
CA GLY A 257 12.17 6.93 12.19
C GLY A 257 11.08 5.92 12.60
N ASP A 258 9.82 6.34 12.69
CA ASP A 258 8.71 5.41 12.87
C ASP A 258 8.54 4.55 11.61
N VAL A 259 8.41 3.24 11.80
CA VAL A 259 8.31 2.28 10.71
C VAL A 259 7.13 1.35 10.90
N LYS A 260 6.42 1.06 9.80
CA LYS A 260 5.42 0.00 9.77
C LYS A 260 5.73 -1.03 8.69
N ASN A 261 5.28 -2.27 8.90
CA ASN A 261 5.22 -3.32 7.89
C ASN A 261 3.83 -3.94 7.84
N THR A 262 3.19 -3.90 6.67
CA THR A 262 1.94 -4.61 6.40
C THR A 262 2.23 -5.95 5.74
N TYR A 263 1.98 -7.05 6.45
CA TYR A 263 2.15 -8.43 5.99
C TYR A 263 0.89 -8.90 5.23
N GLY A 264 0.83 -8.60 3.95
CA GLY A 264 -0.22 -9.05 3.04
C GLY A 264 0.24 -10.19 2.13
N THR A 265 -0.16 -10.19 0.87
CA THR A 265 0.36 -11.09 -0.19
C THR A 265 1.87 -10.93 -0.35
N GLY A 266 2.34 -9.69 -0.37
CA GLY A 266 3.71 -9.25 -0.13
C GLY A 266 3.81 -8.49 1.19
N CYS A 267 4.99 -7.90 1.48
CA CYS A 267 5.16 -6.94 2.57
C CYS A 267 5.39 -5.55 1.99
N PHE A 268 4.74 -4.56 2.61
CA PHE A 268 4.96 -3.17 2.28
C PHE A 268 5.41 -2.42 3.53
N LEU A 269 6.67 -1.98 3.47
CA LEU A 269 7.33 -1.27 4.56
C LEU A 269 7.38 0.22 4.23
N LEU A 270 6.99 1.04 5.18
CA LEU A 270 7.15 2.49 5.12
C LEU A 270 7.84 2.99 6.38
N MET A 271 8.90 3.79 6.18
CA MET A 271 9.56 4.56 7.23
C MET A 271 9.23 6.03 7.05
N ASN A 272 8.65 6.66 8.05
CA ASN A 272 8.49 8.11 8.09
C ASN A 272 9.88 8.78 8.17
N THR A 273 10.19 9.69 7.26
CA THR A 273 11.47 10.43 7.23
C THR A 273 11.31 11.91 7.63
N GLY A 274 10.12 12.28 8.14
CA GLY A 274 9.80 13.65 8.53
C GLY A 274 9.70 14.58 7.33
N ASP A 275 10.33 15.75 7.42
CA ASP A 275 10.34 16.78 6.38
C ASP A 275 11.38 16.57 5.27
N LYS A 276 12.07 15.42 5.28
CA LYS A 276 13.15 15.11 4.33
C LYS A 276 12.69 14.10 3.28
N ALA A 277 12.67 14.53 2.01
CA ALA A 277 12.63 13.61 0.88
C ALA A 277 14.01 12.95 0.71
N VAL A 278 14.20 11.78 1.28
CA VAL A 278 15.48 11.04 1.21
C VAL A 278 15.65 10.44 -0.19
N ASP A 279 16.73 10.78 -0.88
CA ASP A 279 17.08 10.11 -2.15
C ASP A 279 17.76 8.78 -1.85
N SER A 280 17.01 7.69 -2.04
CA SER A 280 17.50 6.35 -1.72
C SER A 280 18.64 5.91 -2.65
N GLN A 281 19.73 5.41 -2.06
CA GLN A 281 20.84 4.77 -2.77
C GLN A 281 20.76 3.24 -2.71
N GLN A 282 19.83 2.72 -1.92
CA GLN A 282 19.61 1.30 -1.71
C GLN A 282 18.41 0.74 -2.53
N GLY A 283 17.91 1.50 -3.51
CA GLY A 283 16.81 1.03 -4.36
C GLY A 283 15.41 1.14 -3.76
N LEU A 284 15.24 1.91 -2.68
CA LEU A 284 13.93 2.20 -2.11
C LEU A 284 13.22 3.30 -2.90
N LEU A 285 11.92 3.43 -2.69
CA LEU A 285 11.12 4.54 -3.22
C LEU A 285 11.04 5.65 -2.17
N THR A 286 11.07 6.90 -2.64
CA THR A 286 10.70 8.06 -1.82
C THR A 286 9.31 8.52 -2.20
N THR A 287 8.45 8.70 -1.23
CA THR A 287 7.05 9.08 -1.44
C THR A 287 6.59 10.08 -0.37
N ILE A 288 5.46 10.72 -0.58
CA ILE A 288 4.84 11.54 0.46
C ILE A 288 4.10 10.62 1.43
N ALA A 289 4.42 10.72 2.72
CA ALA A 289 3.78 9.95 3.78
C ALA A 289 2.39 10.49 4.12
N ILE A 290 2.27 11.82 4.26
CA ILE A 290 1.00 12.47 4.59
C ILE A 290 1.09 13.98 4.30
N GLY A 291 -0.06 14.61 4.01
CA GLY A 291 -0.22 16.04 3.92
C GLY A 291 -1.18 16.54 4.99
N LEU A 292 -0.70 17.41 5.89
CA LEU A 292 -1.48 18.03 6.96
C LEU A 292 -1.16 19.52 7.04
N ASP A 293 -2.19 20.35 7.14
CA ASP A 293 -2.05 21.82 7.37
C ASP A 293 -1.09 22.51 6.37
N GLY A 294 -1.11 22.09 5.10
CA GLY A 294 -0.26 22.65 4.05
C GLY A 294 1.21 22.22 4.13
N LYS A 295 1.54 21.23 4.96
CA LYS A 295 2.87 20.63 5.06
C LYS A 295 2.79 19.14 4.70
N VAL A 296 3.88 18.61 4.17
CA VAL A 296 4.01 17.18 3.92
C VAL A 296 5.12 16.57 4.75
N SER A 297 4.93 15.34 5.16
CA SER A 297 6.02 14.46 5.57
C SER A 297 6.29 13.44 4.48
N TYR A 298 7.52 12.93 4.46
CA TYR A 298 7.98 11.95 3.46
C TYR A 298 8.16 10.57 4.08
N ALA A 299 8.23 9.57 3.23
CA ALA A 299 8.56 8.22 3.63
C ALA A 299 9.49 7.54 2.62
N LEU A 300 10.33 6.66 3.12
CA LEU A 300 10.95 5.61 2.32
C LEU A 300 10.01 4.41 2.27
N GLU A 301 9.84 3.85 1.08
CA GLU A 301 9.03 2.66 0.85
C GLU A 301 9.86 1.54 0.24
N GLY A 302 9.75 0.34 0.83
CA GLY A 302 10.28 -0.88 0.26
C GLY A 302 9.20 -1.96 0.20
N SER A 303 9.29 -2.81 -0.81
CA SER A 303 8.30 -3.86 -1.06
C SER A 303 8.96 -5.22 -1.17
N VAL A 304 8.46 -6.18 -0.42
CA VAL A 304 8.73 -7.61 -0.56
C VAL A 304 7.59 -8.22 -1.36
N PHE A 305 7.87 -8.81 -2.52
CA PHE A 305 6.80 -9.24 -3.44
C PHE A 305 6.09 -10.51 -2.98
N VAL A 306 6.78 -11.37 -2.24
CA VAL A 306 6.28 -12.70 -1.87
C VAL A 306 6.35 -12.89 -0.34
N ALA A 307 5.24 -12.69 0.36
CA ALA A 307 5.12 -12.94 1.79
C ALA A 307 3.99 -13.95 2.07
N GLY A 308 2.77 -13.49 2.32
CA GLY A 308 1.62 -14.38 2.47
C GLY A 308 1.37 -15.27 1.24
N ALA A 309 1.86 -14.86 0.06
CA ALA A 309 1.85 -15.69 -1.14
C ALA A 309 2.66 -16.99 -0.96
N ALA A 310 3.80 -16.95 -0.24
CA ALA A 310 4.58 -18.16 0.07
C ALA A 310 3.80 -19.11 1.00
N ILE A 311 3.06 -18.57 1.95
CA ILE A 311 2.21 -19.36 2.85
C ILE A 311 1.04 -20.00 2.07
N LYS A 312 0.41 -19.24 1.17
CA LYS A 312 -0.62 -19.79 0.27
C LYS A 312 -0.06 -20.90 -0.61
N TRP A 313 1.14 -20.72 -1.15
CA TRP A 313 1.82 -21.72 -1.96
C TRP A 313 2.08 -23.00 -1.17
N LEU A 314 2.53 -22.94 0.09
CA LEU A 314 2.66 -24.11 0.97
C LEU A 314 1.33 -24.86 1.13
N ARG A 315 0.20 -24.15 1.20
CA ARG A 315 -1.13 -24.71 1.37
C ARG A 315 -1.69 -25.27 0.06
N ASP A 316 -1.72 -24.44 -0.99
CA ASP A 316 -2.52 -24.68 -2.18
C ASP A 316 -1.79 -25.57 -3.20
N GLU A 317 -0.47 -25.40 -3.36
CA GLU A 317 0.33 -26.13 -4.33
C GLU A 317 1.12 -27.27 -3.70
N MET A 318 1.87 -26.97 -2.64
CA MET A 318 2.73 -27.96 -1.97
C MET A 318 1.96 -28.91 -1.05
N LYS A 319 0.74 -28.53 -0.61
CA LYS A 319 -0.09 -29.32 0.31
C LYS A 319 0.63 -29.71 1.60
N LEU A 320 1.51 -28.84 2.09
CA LEU A 320 2.27 -29.07 3.32
C LEU A 320 1.55 -28.59 4.56
N ILE A 321 0.54 -27.74 4.41
CA ILE A 321 -0.31 -27.20 5.50
C ILE A 321 -1.75 -27.21 5.04
N ASP A 322 -2.70 -27.28 5.98
CA ASP A 322 -4.13 -27.19 5.70
C ASP A 322 -4.65 -25.74 5.79
N SER A 323 -4.04 -24.96 6.66
CA SER A 323 -4.35 -23.54 6.85
C SER A 323 -3.09 -22.71 7.14
N ALA A 324 -3.16 -21.39 6.94
CA ALA A 324 -2.06 -20.50 7.27
C ALA A 324 -1.70 -20.55 8.77
N ALA A 325 -2.69 -20.75 9.64
CA ALA A 325 -2.49 -20.86 11.08
C ALA A 325 -1.63 -22.08 11.50
N ASP A 326 -1.63 -23.16 10.70
CA ASP A 326 -0.81 -24.34 10.98
C ASP A 326 0.69 -24.03 10.95
N THR A 327 1.12 -23.00 10.24
CA THR A 327 2.53 -22.65 10.10
C THR A 327 3.18 -22.34 11.44
N GLU A 328 2.49 -21.65 12.36
CA GLU A 328 3.01 -21.36 13.70
C GLU A 328 3.28 -22.66 14.49
N ARG A 329 2.29 -23.51 14.57
CA ARG A 329 2.38 -24.79 15.28
C ARG A 329 3.48 -25.70 14.69
N ILE A 330 3.57 -25.78 13.36
CA ILE A 330 4.56 -26.60 12.67
C ILE A 330 5.96 -26.02 12.85
N ALA A 331 6.15 -24.72 12.71
CA ALA A 331 7.44 -24.07 12.93
C ALA A 331 7.96 -24.26 14.36
N LEU A 332 7.09 -24.21 15.36
CA LEU A 332 7.41 -24.44 16.76
C LEU A 332 7.67 -25.91 17.12
N SER A 333 7.33 -26.87 16.24
CA SER A 333 7.57 -28.30 16.48
C SER A 333 9.02 -28.74 16.27
N VAL A 334 9.87 -27.87 15.74
CA VAL A 334 11.32 -28.07 15.53
C VAL A 334 12.08 -26.91 16.16
N SER A 335 13.32 -27.17 16.61
CA SER A 335 14.15 -26.17 17.29
C SER A 335 14.61 -25.03 16.38
N ASP A 336 14.85 -25.35 15.10
CA ASP A 336 15.35 -24.46 14.07
C ASP A 336 14.98 -24.97 12.66
N SER A 337 15.39 -24.28 11.61
CA SER A 337 15.19 -24.71 10.22
C SER A 337 16.16 -25.78 9.75
N ASN A 338 17.03 -26.30 10.62
CA ASN A 338 18.09 -27.27 10.32
C ASN A 338 19.02 -26.79 9.18
N GLY A 339 19.34 -25.49 9.14
CA GLY A 339 20.16 -24.88 8.11
C GLY A 339 19.47 -24.71 6.75
N VAL A 340 18.16 -24.93 6.68
CA VAL A 340 17.38 -24.70 5.44
C VAL A 340 17.03 -23.22 5.31
N TYR A 341 17.28 -22.66 4.13
CA TYR A 341 16.86 -21.34 3.72
C TYR A 341 15.97 -21.44 2.48
N VAL A 342 14.80 -20.81 2.52
CA VAL A 342 13.88 -20.68 1.38
C VAL A 342 13.93 -19.23 0.92
N VAL A 343 14.29 -19.00 -0.34
CA VAL A 343 14.21 -17.67 -0.97
C VAL A 343 12.98 -17.67 -1.88
N PRO A 344 11.85 -17.05 -1.48
CA PRO A 344 10.57 -17.22 -2.20
C PRO A 344 10.42 -16.24 -3.37
N ALA A 345 11.45 -16.10 -4.19
CA ALA A 345 11.48 -15.20 -5.35
C ALA A 345 10.59 -15.67 -6.51
N PHE A 346 9.30 -15.99 -6.28
CA PHE A 346 8.41 -16.55 -7.31
C PHE A 346 8.19 -15.60 -8.48
N THR A 347 8.20 -14.29 -8.22
CA THR A 347 8.04 -13.22 -9.20
C THR A 347 9.27 -12.31 -9.30
N GLY A 348 10.44 -12.80 -8.89
CA GLY A 348 11.66 -12.03 -8.71
C GLY A 348 11.83 -11.52 -7.28
N LEU A 349 12.94 -10.83 -7.04
CA LEU A 349 13.25 -10.15 -5.78
C LEU A 349 12.90 -8.66 -5.90
N GLY A 350 12.23 -8.10 -4.90
CA GLY A 350 11.94 -6.69 -4.75
C GLY A 350 13.12 -5.88 -4.20
N ALA A 351 12.82 -4.81 -3.47
CA ALA A 351 13.84 -4.02 -2.80
C ALA A 351 14.60 -4.86 -1.75
N PRO A 352 15.90 -4.65 -1.58
CA PRO A 352 16.78 -3.73 -2.31
C PRO A 352 17.37 -4.31 -3.60
N TYR A 353 17.07 -5.54 -3.96
CA TYR A 353 17.76 -6.32 -5.00
C TYR A 353 17.30 -6.01 -6.42
N TRP A 354 15.99 -5.77 -6.64
CA TRP A 354 15.35 -5.50 -7.94
C TRP A 354 15.74 -6.49 -9.05
N ASP A 355 15.77 -7.80 -8.72
CA ASP A 355 16.08 -8.86 -9.67
C ASP A 355 14.79 -9.54 -10.15
N ALA A 356 14.25 -9.08 -11.29
CA ALA A 356 13.04 -9.61 -11.90
C ALA A 356 13.20 -11.04 -12.47
N TYR A 357 14.42 -11.50 -12.66
CA TYR A 357 14.75 -12.81 -13.25
C TYR A 357 15.03 -13.88 -12.20
N ALA A 358 15.29 -13.50 -10.96
CA ALA A 358 15.42 -14.44 -9.84
C ALA A 358 14.16 -15.32 -9.73
N ARG A 359 14.34 -16.56 -9.34
CA ARG A 359 13.25 -17.51 -9.07
C ARG A 359 13.47 -18.18 -7.74
N GLY A 360 12.37 -18.62 -7.12
CA GLY A 360 12.40 -19.27 -5.81
C GLY A 360 13.43 -20.40 -5.72
N ALA A 361 14.19 -20.43 -4.66
CA ALA A 361 15.24 -21.41 -4.40
C ALA A 361 15.22 -21.91 -2.96
N VAL A 362 15.75 -23.09 -2.75
CA VAL A 362 15.89 -23.70 -1.41
C VAL A 362 17.32 -24.21 -1.26
N PHE A 363 17.96 -23.84 -0.14
CA PHE A 363 19.33 -24.22 0.18
C PHE A 363 19.40 -24.92 1.52
N GLY A 364 20.48 -25.69 1.77
CA GLY A 364 20.74 -26.32 3.05
C GLY A 364 19.99 -27.64 3.27
N LEU A 365 19.39 -28.24 2.26
CA LEU A 365 18.70 -29.53 2.40
C LEU A 365 19.67 -30.64 2.73
N THR A 366 19.35 -31.42 3.76
CA THR A 366 20.07 -32.62 4.17
C THR A 366 19.10 -33.80 4.29
N ARG A 367 19.63 -35.01 4.49
CA ARG A 367 18.78 -36.18 4.72
C ARG A 367 17.92 -36.07 5.99
N GLY A 368 18.32 -35.23 6.95
CA GLY A 368 17.58 -34.97 8.18
C GLY A 368 16.49 -33.91 8.03
N THR A 369 16.43 -33.21 6.88
CA THR A 369 15.40 -32.22 6.64
C THR A 369 14.02 -32.86 6.51
N ASN A 370 13.04 -32.34 7.20
CA ASN A 370 11.65 -32.81 7.13
C ASN A 370 10.69 -31.65 6.83
N LYS A 371 9.39 -31.99 6.71
CA LYS A 371 8.31 -31.02 6.41
C LYS A 371 8.34 -29.81 7.36
N ALA A 372 8.57 -30.01 8.67
CA ALA A 372 8.51 -28.93 9.64
C ALA A 372 9.66 -27.93 9.45
N HIS A 373 10.87 -28.40 9.14
CA HIS A 373 12.01 -27.54 8.81
C HIS A 373 11.74 -26.69 7.57
N PHE A 374 11.09 -27.28 6.54
CA PHE A 374 10.75 -26.59 5.31
C PHE A 374 9.69 -25.49 5.54
N VAL A 375 8.61 -25.83 6.25
CA VAL A 375 7.57 -24.87 6.60
C VAL A 375 8.14 -23.73 7.44
N ARG A 376 8.97 -24.06 8.45
CA ARG A 376 9.64 -23.06 9.29
C ARG A 376 10.53 -22.13 8.48
N ALA A 377 11.40 -22.68 7.63
CA ALA A 377 12.27 -21.89 6.77
C ALA A 377 11.50 -20.95 5.84
N THR A 378 10.31 -21.38 5.35
CA THR A 378 9.44 -20.53 4.56
C THR A 378 8.83 -19.38 5.38
N VAL A 379 8.45 -19.62 6.63
CA VAL A 379 7.98 -18.54 7.51
C VAL A 379 9.13 -17.59 7.88
N GLU A 380 10.31 -18.13 8.20
CA GLU A 380 11.51 -17.35 8.52
C GLU A 380 11.94 -16.44 7.35
N SER A 381 11.71 -16.86 6.09
CA SER A 381 12.05 -16.05 4.92
C SER A 381 11.34 -14.69 4.87
N LEU A 382 10.11 -14.62 5.39
CA LEU A 382 9.36 -13.36 5.45
C LEU A 382 10.07 -12.34 6.37
N ALA A 383 10.63 -12.82 7.47
CA ALA A 383 11.38 -11.97 8.40
C ALA A 383 12.73 -11.55 7.81
N TYR A 384 13.42 -12.44 7.13
CA TYR A 384 14.69 -12.12 6.48
C TYR A 384 14.54 -11.08 5.36
N GLU A 385 13.56 -11.25 4.45
CA GLU A 385 13.32 -10.27 3.39
C GLU A 385 12.89 -8.91 3.97
N THR A 386 12.09 -8.91 5.04
CA THR A 386 11.74 -7.70 5.77
C THR A 386 12.98 -7.01 6.34
N SER A 387 13.89 -7.76 6.94
CA SER A 387 15.15 -7.23 7.50
C SER A 387 16.06 -6.63 6.44
N ASP A 388 16.14 -7.21 5.23
CA ASP A 388 16.90 -6.64 4.12
C ASP A 388 16.39 -5.25 3.73
N VAL A 389 15.06 -5.07 3.72
CA VAL A 389 14.43 -3.77 3.42
C VAL A 389 14.66 -2.77 4.56
N LEU A 390 14.52 -3.20 5.82
CA LEU A 390 14.74 -2.34 6.98
C LEU A 390 16.20 -1.85 7.06
N ALA A 391 17.16 -2.75 6.81
CA ALA A 391 18.58 -2.37 6.74
C ALA A 391 18.85 -1.32 5.62
N ALA A 392 18.20 -1.46 4.47
CA ALA A 392 18.28 -0.46 3.41
C ALA A 392 17.68 0.88 3.84
N MET A 393 16.55 0.87 4.59
CA MET A 393 15.94 2.09 5.12
C MET A 393 16.83 2.80 6.13
N GLU A 394 17.46 2.06 7.05
CA GLU A 394 18.41 2.62 8.01
C GLU A 394 19.61 3.26 7.33
N MET A 395 20.19 2.60 6.32
CA MET A 395 21.31 3.12 5.56
C MET A 395 20.98 4.42 4.82
N ASP A 396 19.81 4.49 4.18
CA ASP A 396 19.40 5.66 3.41
C ASP A 396 18.94 6.83 4.30
N ALA A 397 18.18 6.54 5.35
CA ALA A 397 17.67 7.57 6.25
C ALA A 397 18.72 8.07 7.27
N GLY A 398 19.73 7.26 7.55
CA GLY A 398 20.67 7.52 8.66
C GLY A 398 20.01 7.47 10.04
N LEU A 399 18.94 6.68 10.17
CA LEU A 399 18.14 6.48 11.37
C LEU A 399 18.20 5.02 11.79
N SER A 400 18.22 4.74 13.09
CA SER A 400 18.15 3.37 13.61
C SER A 400 16.72 2.99 13.95
N ILE A 401 16.31 1.81 13.53
CA ILE A 401 14.98 1.25 13.81
C ILE A 401 15.02 0.55 15.18
N THR A 402 14.34 1.11 16.16
CA THR A 402 14.23 0.53 17.51
C THR A 402 12.94 -0.23 17.72
N SER A 403 11.92 0.06 16.90
CA SER A 403 10.61 -0.57 16.97
C SER A 403 9.97 -0.63 15.59
N LEU A 404 9.37 -1.76 15.26
CA LEU A 404 8.61 -1.98 14.02
C LEU A 404 7.15 -2.25 14.37
N ARG A 405 6.24 -1.43 13.86
CA ARG A 405 4.79 -1.68 13.97
C ARG A 405 4.33 -2.57 12.83
N VAL A 406 3.54 -3.59 13.16
CA VAL A 406 3.14 -4.62 12.19
C VAL A 406 1.64 -4.79 12.13
N ASP A 407 1.13 -5.05 10.93
CA ASP A 407 -0.27 -5.39 10.66
C ASP A 407 -0.39 -6.36 9.48
N GLY A 408 -1.61 -6.61 9.03
CA GLY A 408 -1.90 -7.56 7.97
C GLY A 408 -2.00 -9.00 8.47
N GLY A 409 -2.47 -9.90 7.59
CA GLY A 409 -2.87 -11.24 7.99
C GLY A 409 -1.78 -12.11 8.63
N ALA A 410 -0.54 -12.03 8.12
CA ALA A 410 0.55 -12.86 8.65
C ALA A 410 1.13 -12.33 9.98
N SER A 411 0.82 -11.10 10.39
CA SER A 411 1.20 -10.57 11.70
C SER A 411 0.51 -11.31 12.87
N ALA A 412 -0.55 -12.06 12.60
CA ALA A 412 -1.20 -12.92 13.58
C ALA A 412 -0.32 -14.10 14.03
N ASN A 413 0.69 -14.50 13.24
CA ASN A 413 1.61 -15.58 13.55
C ASN A 413 2.67 -15.10 14.56
N ASN A 414 2.55 -15.59 15.82
CA ASN A 414 3.46 -15.15 16.88
C ASN A 414 4.89 -15.67 16.70
N PHE A 415 5.07 -16.83 16.07
CA PHE A 415 6.41 -17.32 15.73
C PHE A 415 7.10 -16.37 14.76
N LEU A 416 6.41 -15.95 13.69
CA LEU A 416 6.95 -15.00 12.74
C LEU A 416 7.32 -13.67 13.40
N MET A 417 6.44 -13.14 14.25
CA MET A 417 6.69 -11.86 14.93
C MET A 417 7.87 -11.94 15.90
N GLN A 418 8.00 -13.04 16.65
CA GLN A 418 9.16 -13.26 17.51
C GLN A 418 10.45 -13.40 16.70
N PHE A 419 10.40 -14.17 15.62
CA PHE A 419 11.57 -14.35 14.75
C PHE A 419 11.97 -13.03 14.07
N GLN A 420 11.00 -12.19 13.70
CA GLN A 420 11.28 -10.83 13.17
C GLN A 420 11.99 -9.98 14.22
N ALA A 421 11.54 -10.03 15.50
CA ALA A 421 12.20 -9.29 16.57
C ALA A 421 13.64 -9.78 16.78
N ASP A 422 13.85 -11.08 16.72
CA ASP A 422 15.16 -11.72 16.87
C ASP A 422 16.13 -11.32 15.74
N ILE A 423 15.66 -11.32 14.50
CA ILE A 423 16.48 -11.01 13.32
C ILE A 423 16.76 -9.51 13.21
N GLU A 424 15.77 -8.68 13.50
CA GLU A 424 15.93 -7.22 13.44
C GLU A 424 16.69 -6.65 14.62
N ASN A 425 16.73 -7.37 15.72
CA ASN A 425 17.22 -6.87 17.01
C ASN A 425 16.47 -5.62 17.47
N ALA A 426 15.17 -5.56 17.20
CA ALA A 426 14.27 -4.45 17.50
C ALA A 426 12.94 -4.98 18.05
N GLU A 427 12.22 -4.14 18.79
CA GLU A 427 10.89 -4.46 19.28
C GLU A 427 9.90 -4.55 18.10
N ILE A 428 9.11 -5.62 18.04
CA ILE A 428 7.97 -5.74 17.10
C ILE A 428 6.68 -5.52 17.87
N VAL A 429 5.85 -4.59 17.37
CA VAL A 429 4.61 -4.20 18.06
C VAL A 429 3.40 -4.42 17.16
N ARG A 430 2.53 -5.34 17.57
CA ARG A 430 1.26 -5.60 16.91
C ARG A 430 0.13 -4.84 17.62
N PRO A 431 -0.70 -4.04 16.92
CA PRO A 431 -1.81 -3.31 17.53
C PRO A 431 -3.00 -4.24 17.78
N VAL A 432 -3.90 -3.82 18.69
CA VAL A 432 -5.19 -4.48 18.92
C VAL A 432 -6.05 -4.43 17.65
N ILE A 433 -6.03 -3.29 16.95
CA ILE A 433 -6.81 -3.08 15.72
C ILE A 433 -5.86 -3.26 14.55
N THR A 434 -5.98 -4.37 13.84
CA THR A 434 -5.14 -4.71 12.69
C THR A 434 -5.64 -4.12 11.35
N GLU A 435 -6.83 -3.51 11.33
CA GLU A 435 -7.38 -2.79 10.17
C GLU A 435 -6.84 -1.36 10.10
N THR A 436 -5.54 -1.22 10.19
CA THR A 436 -4.83 0.05 10.33
C THR A 436 -4.97 0.94 9.11
N THR A 437 -5.13 0.37 7.91
CA THR A 437 -5.36 1.09 6.66
C THR A 437 -6.67 1.89 6.71
N ALA A 438 -7.78 1.23 7.03
CA ALA A 438 -9.07 1.89 7.17
C ALA A 438 -9.10 2.85 8.36
N LEU A 439 -8.47 2.46 9.48
CA LEU A 439 -8.37 3.29 10.67
C LEU A 439 -7.60 4.59 10.40
N GLY A 440 -6.54 4.54 9.61
CA GLY A 440 -5.79 5.73 9.20
C GLY A 440 -6.64 6.72 8.41
N ALA A 441 -7.43 6.24 7.44
CA ALA A 441 -8.38 7.09 6.71
C ALA A 441 -9.46 7.68 7.65
N ALA A 442 -9.93 6.89 8.63
CA ALA A 442 -10.88 7.38 9.63
C ALA A 442 -10.27 8.46 10.53
N TYR A 443 -9.04 8.29 10.97
CA TYR A 443 -8.32 9.29 11.77
C TYR A 443 -8.12 10.59 11.00
N LEU A 444 -7.68 10.54 9.74
CA LEU A 444 -7.55 11.72 8.88
C LEU A 444 -8.88 12.45 8.71
N ALA A 445 -9.95 11.73 8.45
CA ALA A 445 -11.28 12.32 8.32
C ALA A 445 -11.76 12.96 9.64
N GLY A 446 -11.53 12.28 10.75
CA GLY A 446 -11.90 12.79 12.07
C GLY A 446 -11.15 14.05 12.48
N LEU A 447 -9.85 14.16 12.15
CA LEU A 447 -9.07 15.37 12.37
C LEU A 447 -9.64 16.55 11.59
N ALA A 448 -9.95 16.36 10.31
CA ALA A 448 -10.42 17.44 9.44
C ALA A 448 -11.76 18.05 9.88
N VAL A 449 -12.60 17.30 10.58
CA VAL A 449 -13.91 17.76 11.07
C VAL A 449 -13.93 18.08 12.57
N GLY A 450 -12.78 18.00 13.25
CA GLY A 450 -12.70 18.25 14.70
C GLY A 450 -13.36 17.15 15.55
N TYR A 451 -13.47 15.93 15.04
CA TYR A 451 -13.88 14.77 15.81
C TYR A 451 -12.76 14.28 16.74
N TYR A 452 -11.52 14.43 16.29
CA TYR A 452 -10.30 14.35 17.09
C TYR A 452 -9.64 15.72 17.15
N ASP A 453 -9.18 16.09 18.34
CA ASP A 453 -8.58 17.41 18.61
C ASP A 453 -7.10 17.48 18.17
N SER A 454 -6.40 16.35 18.16
CA SER A 454 -4.96 16.29 17.87
C SER A 454 -4.46 14.88 17.53
N LEU A 455 -3.22 14.82 17.01
CA LEU A 455 -2.48 13.56 16.82
C LEU A 455 -2.20 12.86 18.17
N ASP A 456 -2.01 13.61 19.25
CA ASP A 456 -1.78 13.05 20.59
C ASP A 456 -3.03 12.36 21.13
N GLU A 457 -4.22 12.90 20.86
CA GLU A 457 -5.47 12.21 21.19
C GLU A 457 -5.56 10.89 20.45
N ILE A 458 -5.27 10.87 19.16
CA ILE A 458 -5.27 9.65 18.33
C ILE A 458 -4.25 8.63 18.86
N LYS A 459 -3.02 9.07 19.19
CA LYS A 459 -2.01 8.19 19.83
C LYS A 459 -2.52 7.57 21.13
N GLY A 460 -3.35 8.28 21.88
CA GLY A 460 -3.95 7.79 23.11
C GLY A 460 -4.92 6.61 22.93
N TYR A 461 -5.55 6.51 21.77
CA TYR A 461 -6.43 5.39 21.42
C TYR A 461 -5.68 4.19 20.86
N TRP A 462 -4.49 4.39 20.29
CA TRP A 462 -3.68 3.30 19.76
C TRP A 462 -3.16 2.41 20.91
N LYS A 463 -3.40 1.11 20.84
CA LYS A 463 -2.99 0.14 21.86
C LYS A 463 -2.30 -1.06 21.24
N ALA A 464 -1.20 -1.47 21.86
CA ALA A 464 -0.54 -2.71 21.51
C ALA A 464 -1.36 -3.90 22.01
N ASP A 465 -1.60 -4.88 21.14
CA ASP A 465 -2.04 -6.22 21.50
C ASP A 465 -0.86 -7.01 22.12
N ARG A 466 0.28 -6.99 21.40
CA ARG A 466 1.46 -7.71 21.85
C ARG A 466 2.75 -7.02 21.38
N ARG A 467 3.74 -7.09 22.25
CA ARG A 467 5.14 -6.72 22.01
C ARG A 467 6.01 -7.96 21.99
N PHE A 468 6.94 -8.00 21.05
CA PHE A 468 7.91 -9.08 20.91
C PHE A 468 9.30 -8.46 20.99
N GLU A 469 10.04 -8.87 22.00
CA GLU A 469 11.41 -8.40 22.25
C GLU A 469 12.42 -9.39 21.66
N PRO A 470 13.61 -8.93 21.22
CA PRO A 470 14.68 -9.80 20.77
C PRO A 470 15.07 -10.83 21.85
N GLY A 471 15.18 -12.10 21.50
CA GLY A 471 15.44 -13.19 22.44
C GLY A 471 16.63 -14.08 22.09
N ILE A 472 17.34 -13.83 20.98
CA ILE A 472 18.54 -14.57 20.57
C ILE A 472 19.81 -13.76 20.81
N THR A 473 20.95 -14.47 20.91
CA THR A 473 22.26 -13.81 21.01
C THR A 473 22.69 -13.20 19.69
N GLU A 474 23.54 -12.17 19.73
CA GLU A 474 24.07 -11.53 18.53
C GLU A 474 24.80 -12.52 17.61
N ASP A 475 25.65 -13.40 18.15
CA ASP A 475 26.36 -14.43 17.36
C ASP A 475 25.39 -15.33 16.58
N LYS A 476 24.24 -15.69 17.19
CA LYS A 476 23.21 -16.49 16.53
C LYS A 476 22.52 -15.70 15.44
N ARG A 477 22.18 -14.44 15.71
CA ARG A 477 21.57 -13.51 14.75
C ARG A 477 22.48 -13.34 13.53
N GLU A 478 23.77 -13.02 13.73
CA GLU A 478 24.74 -12.86 12.66
C GLU A 478 24.91 -14.13 11.81
N THR A 479 24.94 -15.30 12.45
CA THR A 479 24.99 -16.59 11.76
C THR A 479 23.79 -16.82 10.86
N LEU A 480 22.58 -16.51 11.34
CA LEU A 480 21.34 -16.65 10.58
C LEU A 480 21.31 -15.68 9.39
N LEU A 481 21.66 -14.42 9.61
CA LEU A 481 21.72 -13.40 8.54
C LEU A 481 22.79 -13.70 7.49
N ALA A 482 23.95 -14.22 7.90
CA ALA A 482 25.01 -14.63 6.95
C ALA A 482 24.53 -15.77 6.04
N GLY A 483 23.84 -16.77 6.61
CA GLY A 483 23.25 -17.87 5.84
C GLY A 483 22.16 -17.39 4.88
N TRP A 484 21.30 -16.46 5.31
CA TRP A 484 20.30 -15.82 4.44
C TRP A 484 20.95 -15.08 3.27
N LYS A 485 21.93 -14.24 3.56
CA LYS A 485 22.66 -13.47 2.54
C LYS A 485 23.31 -14.37 1.50
N ASP A 486 23.95 -15.48 1.92
CA ASP A 486 24.51 -16.48 1.00
C ASP A 486 23.40 -17.11 0.11
N ALA A 487 22.25 -17.45 0.69
CA ALA A 487 21.12 -18.01 -0.06
C ALA A 487 20.57 -17.03 -1.10
N VAL A 488 20.40 -15.75 -0.75
CA VAL A 488 19.98 -14.71 -1.69
C VAL A 488 20.99 -14.52 -2.82
N GLU A 489 22.28 -14.40 -2.51
CA GLU A 489 23.32 -14.22 -3.53
C GLU A 489 23.37 -15.38 -4.54
N ARG A 490 23.12 -16.61 -4.09
CA ARG A 490 23.02 -17.78 -4.99
C ARG A 490 21.74 -17.79 -5.82
N THR A 491 20.69 -17.12 -5.37
CA THR A 491 19.40 -17.03 -6.07
C THR A 491 19.43 -15.95 -7.16
N ARG A 492 20.23 -14.90 -7.01
CA ARG A 492 20.30 -13.78 -7.94
C ARG A 492 20.85 -14.20 -9.31
N VAL A 493 20.22 -13.68 -10.37
CA VAL A 493 20.61 -13.88 -11.77
C VAL A 493 21.36 -12.64 -12.29
N THR A 494 20.91 -11.45 -11.89
CA THR A 494 21.59 -10.19 -12.19
C THR A 494 22.52 -9.85 -11.04
N ARG A 495 23.79 -9.67 -11.33
CA ARG A 495 24.85 -9.31 -10.37
C ARG A 495 25.32 -7.88 -10.55
#